data_baedf9f16204a0553b9dda2b0f1142b9
#
_entry.id   baedf9f16204a0553b9dda2b0f1142b9
#
_cell.length_a   1.000
_cell.length_b   1.000
_cell.length_c   1.000
_cell.angle_alpha   90.00
_cell.angle_beta   90.00
_cell.angle_gamma   90.00
#
_symmetry.space_group_name_H-M   'P 1'
#
loop_
_entity.id
_entity.type
_entity.pdbx_description
1 polymer ?
#
loop_
_entity_poly.entity_id
_entity_poly.type
_entity_poly.pdbx_seq_one_letter_code
_entity_poly.pdbx_strand_id
1 'polypeptide(L)'
;TTATNVFCGIISATSVDDYNNNIIKKHEGTLKKRELLFENYLKNTGFNAEPVLLTYPDNDIITSIKNKYKQKIAEYEFCTTDKNSHLLWVVDDENDIRKIVETFKEIDTLYIADGHHRSTSSCLLANNLAKENPEHTGKEDYNFFMSYLLPESQLSIYEFNRFIKDLNGYSP
;
A
#
# COMPACT_ATOMS: atom_id res chain seq x y z
N THR A 1 -12.13 -5.60 28.67
CA THR A 1 -11.61 -4.44 27.92
C THR A 1 -11.05 -4.95 26.62
N THR A 2 -11.81 -4.78 25.54
CA THR A 2 -11.31 -5.03 24.18
C THR A 2 -10.14 -4.08 23.91
N ALA A 3 -8.96 -4.62 23.65
CA ALA A 3 -7.82 -3.80 23.26
C ALA A 3 -8.19 -3.08 21.95
N THR A 4 -8.11 -1.76 21.94
CA THR A 4 -8.33 -0.96 20.73
C THR A 4 -7.01 -0.91 20.01
N ASN A 5 -6.87 -1.64 18.91
CA ASN A 5 -5.71 -1.51 18.03
C ASN A 5 -5.88 -0.25 17.17
N VAL A 6 -4.87 0.59 17.15
CA VAL A 6 -4.84 1.81 16.32
C VAL A 6 -3.71 1.68 15.32
N PHE A 7 -4.05 1.78 14.05
CA PHE A 7 -3.10 1.80 12.94
C PHE A 7 -3.09 3.18 12.32
N CYS A 8 -1.92 3.78 12.16
CA CYS A 8 -1.78 5.09 11.55
C CYS A 8 -0.66 5.07 10.51
N GLY A 9 -1.03 4.97 9.25
CA GLY A 9 -0.14 4.99 8.10
C GLY A 9 -0.32 6.21 7.22
N ILE A 10 0.38 6.22 6.10
CA ILE A 10 0.31 7.24 5.06
C ILE A 10 -0.23 6.59 3.79
N ILE A 11 -1.27 7.16 3.18
CA ILE A 11 -1.68 6.79 1.83
C ILE A 11 -0.89 7.66 0.85
N SER A 12 -0.25 7.05 -0.11
CA SER A 12 0.57 7.75 -1.10
C SER A 12 0.56 7.07 -2.46
N ALA A 13 1.01 7.79 -3.47
CA ALA A 13 1.39 7.24 -4.76
C ALA A 13 2.83 6.73 -4.67
N THR A 14 3.03 5.43 -4.85
CA THR A 14 4.34 4.76 -4.77
C THR A 14 4.81 4.40 -6.18
N SER A 15 6.10 4.64 -6.45
CA SER A 15 6.68 4.44 -7.78
C SER A 15 6.70 2.97 -8.19
N VAL A 16 6.32 2.70 -9.44
CA VAL A 16 6.51 1.41 -10.10
C VAL A 16 7.99 1.09 -10.27
N ASP A 17 8.84 2.09 -10.43
CA ASP A 17 10.29 1.89 -10.56
C ASP A 17 10.90 1.32 -9.27
N ASP A 18 10.42 1.75 -8.10
CA ASP A 18 10.87 1.19 -6.82
C ASP A 18 10.52 -0.30 -6.69
N TYR A 19 9.39 -0.71 -7.24
CA TYR A 19 9.03 -2.12 -7.33
C TYR A 19 9.89 -2.88 -8.32
N ASN A 20 10.12 -2.34 -9.52
CA ASN A 20 10.93 -2.95 -10.58
C ASN A 20 12.40 -3.07 -10.16
N ASN A 21 12.94 -2.07 -9.48
CA ASN A 21 14.33 -2.03 -8.99
C ASN A 21 14.52 -2.79 -7.66
N ASN A 22 13.48 -3.48 -7.18
CA ASN A 22 13.53 -4.29 -5.96
C ASN A 22 13.88 -3.48 -4.69
N ILE A 23 13.58 -2.19 -4.67
CA ILE A 23 13.53 -1.36 -3.44
C ILE A 23 12.35 -1.84 -2.60
N ILE A 24 11.22 -2.14 -3.25
CA ILE A 24 10.05 -2.76 -2.62
C ILE A 24 10.21 -4.29 -2.72
N LYS A 25 10.41 -4.93 -1.57
CA LYS A 25 10.64 -6.38 -1.47
C LYS A 25 9.35 -7.17 -1.51
N LYS A 26 9.40 -8.27 -2.25
CA LYS A 26 8.32 -9.23 -2.44
C LYS A 26 8.66 -10.53 -1.73
N HIS A 27 7.67 -11.19 -1.14
CA HIS A 27 7.84 -12.50 -0.50
C HIS A 27 6.89 -13.57 -1.04
N GLU A 28 5.97 -13.19 -1.94
CA GLU A 28 5.05 -14.11 -2.61
C GLU A 28 5.16 -14.02 -4.12
N GLY A 29 5.00 -15.19 -4.77
CA GLY A 29 4.77 -15.26 -6.21
C GLY A 29 3.32 -14.95 -6.56
N THR A 30 3.10 -14.30 -7.69
CA THR A 30 1.77 -13.94 -8.16
C THR A 30 1.29 -14.85 -9.29
N LEU A 31 -0.03 -15.04 -9.39
CA LEU A 31 -0.65 -15.86 -10.43
C LEU A 31 -0.90 -15.01 -11.68
N LYS A 32 -0.28 -15.35 -12.79
CA LYS A 32 -0.37 -14.63 -14.07
C LYS A 32 -1.82 -14.30 -14.50
N LYS A 33 -2.75 -15.25 -14.30
CA LYS A 33 -4.16 -15.01 -14.61
C LYS A 33 -4.78 -13.88 -13.79
N ARG A 34 -4.40 -13.75 -12.50
CA ARG A 34 -4.87 -12.69 -11.62
C ARG A 34 -4.21 -11.35 -11.96
N GLU A 35 -2.93 -11.36 -12.31
CA GLU A 35 -2.21 -10.16 -12.75
C GLU A 35 -2.91 -9.52 -13.95
N LEU A 36 -3.21 -10.29 -14.98
CA LEU A 36 -3.90 -9.81 -16.19
C LEU A 36 -5.32 -9.32 -15.90
N LEU A 37 -6.04 -9.98 -14.98
CA LEU A 37 -7.37 -9.54 -14.56
C LEU A 37 -7.34 -8.17 -13.89
N PHE A 38 -6.43 -7.97 -12.94
CA PHE A 38 -6.26 -6.69 -12.23
C PHE A 38 -5.66 -5.60 -13.13
N GLU A 39 -4.73 -5.94 -14.04
CA GLU A 39 -4.24 -5.01 -15.06
C GLU A 39 -5.40 -4.48 -15.92
N ASN A 40 -6.23 -5.40 -16.44
CA ASN A 40 -7.38 -5.02 -17.24
C ASN A 40 -8.40 -4.18 -16.45
N TYR A 41 -8.60 -4.50 -15.15
CA TYR A 41 -9.40 -3.68 -14.26
C TYR A 41 -8.84 -2.25 -14.17
N LEU A 42 -7.56 -2.09 -13.85
CA LEU A 42 -6.90 -0.78 -13.75
C LEU A 42 -6.97 0.00 -15.07
N LYS A 43 -6.71 -0.67 -16.21
CA LYS A 43 -6.76 -0.06 -17.55
C LYS A 43 -8.16 0.49 -17.88
N ASN A 44 -9.22 -0.21 -17.48
CA ASN A 44 -10.60 0.18 -17.79
C ASN A 44 -11.19 1.17 -16.79
N THR A 45 -10.83 1.09 -15.53
CA THR A 45 -11.41 1.95 -14.48
C THR A 45 -10.60 3.23 -14.25
N GLY A 46 -9.30 3.19 -14.49
CA GLY A 46 -8.41 4.33 -14.28
C GLY A 46 -8.13 4.67 -12.82
N PHE A 47 -8.46 3.79 -11.85
CA PHE A 47 -8.21 4.06 -10.45
C PHE A 47 -7.85 2.81 -9.63
N ASN A 48 -7.15 3.01 -8.53
CA ASN A 48 -6.83 1.99 -7.54
C ASN A 48 -7.94 1.94 -6.48
N ALA A 49 -8.71 0.84 -6.40
CA ALA A 49 -9.80 0.68 -5.43
C ALA A 49 -9.29 0.40 -4.01
N GLU A 50 -8.14 -0.26 -3.89
CA GLU A 50 -7.53 -0.64 -2.62
C GLU A 50 -6.03 -0.37 -2.64
N PRO A 51 -5.46 0.19 -1.56
CA PRO A 51 -4.02 0.39 -1.48
C PRO A 51 -3.27 -0.92 -1.30
N VAL A 52 -2.03 -0.96 -1.77
CA VAL A 52 -1.04 -1.99 -1.40
C VAL A 52 -0.53 -1.66 -0.01
N LEU A 53 -0.55 -2.62 0.91
CA LEU A 53 0.03 -2.43 2.24
C LEU A 53 1.55 -2.62 2.17
N LEU A 54 2.27 -1.54 2.40
CA LEU A 54 3.73 -1.54 2.51
C LEU A 54 4.14 -1.26 3.95
N THR A 55 5.21 -1.90 4.38
CA THR A 55 5.82 -1.60 5.69
C THR A 55 7.24 -1.08 5.53
N TYR A 56 7.65 -0.22 6.44
CA TYR A 56 8.94 0.44 6.48
C TYR A 56 9.48 0.48 7.93
N PRO A 57 10.82 0.56 8.12
CA PRO A 57 11.43 0.73 9.44
C PRO A 57 10.91 1.99 10.14
N ASP A 58 10.71 1.92 11.45
CA ASP A 58 10.26 3.09 12.22
C ASP A 58 11.14 4.32 11.97
N ASN A 59 10.49 5.48 11.82
CA ASN A 59 11.16 6.73 11.52
C ASN A 59 10.52 7.88 12.30
N ASP A 60 11.34 8.61 13.07
CA ASP A 60 10.89 9.70 13.97
C ASP A 60 10.34 10.90 13.19
N ILE A 61 10.91 11.23 12.02
CA ILE A 61 10.47 12.35 11.19
C ILE A 61 9.04 12.06 10.69
N ILE A 62 8.82 10.88 10.12
CA ILE A 62 7.50 10.46 9.66
C ILE A 62 6.50 10.41 10.81
N THR A 63 6.91 9.88 11.95
CA THR A 63 6.07 9.81 13.16
C THR A 63 5.69 11.20 13.67
N SER A 64 6.63 12.15 13.68
CA SER A 64 6.38 13.53 14.07
C SER A 64 5.36 14.21 13.14
N ILE A 65 5.49 14.03 11.82
CA ILE A 65 4.57 14.61 10.86
C ILE A 65 3.17 13.99 11.05
N LYS A 66 3.03 12.65 11.16
CA LYS A 66 1.75 12.01 11.45
C LYS A 66 1.11 12.57 12.73
N ASN A 67 1.89 12.76 13.79
CA ASN A 67 1.39 13.30 15.04
C ASN A 67 0.94 14.78 14.92
N LYS A 68 1.63 15.59 14.11
CA LYS A 68 1.22 16.96 13.79
C LYS A 68 -0.18 16.98 13.16
N TYR A 69 -0.44 16.10 12.18
CA TYR A 69 -1.75 16.05 11.49
C TYR A 69 -2.86 15.48 12.37
N LYS A 70 -2.57 14.51 13.21
CA LYS A 70 -3.56 13.98 14.19
C LYS A 70 -4.07 15.00 15.21
N GLN A 71 -3.40 16.15 15.38
CA GLN A 71 -3.89 17.26 16.21
C GLN A 71 -4.90 18.17 15.48
N LYS A 72 -4.99 18.04 14.15
CA LYS A 72 -5.98 18.78 13.34
C LYS A 72 -7.32 18.05 13.33
N ILE A 73 -8.36 18.74 12.90
CA ILE A 73 -9.65 18.13 12.61
C ILE A 73 -9.45 17.21 11.39
N ALA A 74 -9.97 15.99 11.46
CA ALA A 74 -9.92 15.06 10.34
C ALA A 74 -10.78 15.57 9.17
N GLU A 75 -10.29 15.41 7.94
CA GLU A 75 -11.06 15.72 6.74
C GLU A 75 -12.26 14.78 6.58
N TYR A 76 -12.04 13.50 6.90
CA TYR A 76 -13.09 12.49 6.95
C TYR A 76 -13.02 11.71 8.25
N GLU A 77 -14.18 11.49 8.87
CA GLU A 77 -14.37 10.64 10.03
C GLU A 77 -15.63 9.81 9.84
N PHE A 78 -15.50 8.50 9.92
CA PHE A 78 -16.63 7.59 9.80
C PHE A 78 -16.38 6.26 10.54
N CYS A 79 -17.48 5.55 10.84
CA CYS A 79 -17.46 4.21 11.42
C CYS A 79 -18.04 3.22 10.42
N THR A 80 -17.40 2.08 10.28
CA THR A 80 -17.89 0.95 9.48
C THR A 80 -18.88 0.09 10.29
N THR A 81 -19.60 -0.80 9.60
CA THR A 81 -20.60 -1.68 10.23
C THR A 81 -19.98 -2.66 11.23
N ASP A 82 -18.72 -3.01 11.09
CA ASP A 82 -17.92 -3.81 12.00
C ASP A 82 -17.31 -3.01 13.16
N LYS A 83 -17.78 -1.75 13.34
CA LYS A 83 -17.42 -0.83 14.44
C LYS A 83 -15.96 -0.37 14.42
N ASN A 84 -15.30 -0.38 13.27
CA ASN A 84 -14.01 0.28 13.10
C ASN A 84 -14.20 1.77 12.79
N SER A 85 -13.49 2.63 13.51
CA SER A 85 -13.47 4.07 13.24
C SER A 85 -12.32 4.39 12.32
N HIS A 86 -12.60 5.18 11.29
CA HIS A 86 -11.63 5.65 10.31
C HIS A 86 -11.56 7.17 10.34
N LEU A 87 -10.33 7.67 10.40
CA LEU A 87 -10.03 9.11 10.33
C LEU A 87 -8.99 9.32 9.23
N LEU A 88 -9.22 10.33 8.41
CA LEU A 88 -8.31 10.68 7.32
C LEU A 88 -7.98 12.17 7.38
N TRP A 89 -6.70 12.49 7.30
CA TRP A 89 -6.16 13.84 7.21
C TRP A 89 -5.43 14.01 5.89
N VAL A 90 -5.67 15.12 5.22
CA VAL A 90 -4.91 15.49 4.03
C VAL A 90 -3.63 16.20 4.45
N VAL A 91 -2.49 15.72 3.95
CA VAL A 91 -1.20 16.41 4.10
C VAL A 91 -1.08 17.39 2.95
N ASP A 92 -1.29 18.69 3.24
CA ASP A 92 -1.36 19.80 2.28
C ASP A 92 -0.18 20.77 2.37
N ASP A 93 0.64 20.67 3.42
CA ASP A 93 1.83 21.50 3.60
C ASP A 93 2.98 20.97 2.73
N GLU A 94 3.43 21.77 1.75
CA GLU A 94 4.48 21.38 0.82
C GLU A 94 5.82 21.02 1.50
N ASN A 95 6.13 21.63 2.65
CA ASN A 95 7.35 21.32 3.40
C ASN A 95 7.24 19.94 4.07
N ASP A 96 6.06 19.61 4.61
CA ASP A 96 5.82 18.29 5.19
C ASP A 96 5.82 17.21 4.09
N ILE A 97 5.19 17.48 2.94
CA ILE A 97 5.22 16.57 1.77
C ILE A 97 6.68 16.34 1.34
N ARG A 98 7.46 17.41 1.20
CA ARG A 98 8.87 17.30 0.82
C ARG A 98 9.68 16.49 1.83
N LYS A 99 9.50 16.75 3.12
CA LYS A 99 10.17 15.98 4.19
C LYS A 99 9.81 14.51 4.16
N ILE A 100 8.53 14.17 3.93
CA ILE A 100 8.10 12.77 3.77
C ILE A 100 8.85 12.14 2.60
N VAL A 101 8.82 12.78 1.43
CA VAL A 101 9.47 12.25 0.22
C VAL A 101 10.98 12.08 0.41
N GLU A 102 11.66 13.08 1.00
CA GLU A 102 13.10 13.01 1.26
C GLU A 102 13.43 11.90 2.28
N THR A 103 12.63 11.78 3.33
CA THR A 103 12.83 10.73 4.34
C THR A 103 12.64 9.33 3.74
N PHE A 104 11.64 9.13 2.87
CA PHE A 104 11.46 7.83 2.21
C PHE A 104 12.57 7.50 1.21
N LYS A 105 13.23 8.50 0.62
CA LYS A 105 14.43 8.27 -0.23
C LYS A 105 15.63 7.75 0.55
N GLU A 106 15.70 8.02 1.85
CA GLU A 106 16.75 7.53 2.74
C GLU A 106 16.47 6.11 3.28
N ILE A 107 15.26 5.59 3.06
CA ILE A 107 14.87 4.24 3.46
C ILE A 107 15.24 3.27 2.33
N ASP A 108 16.24 2.45 2.58
CA ASP A 108 16.80 1.53 1.58
C ASP A 108 15.79 0.50 1.05
N THR A 109 14.81 0.13 1.86
CA THR A 109 13.92 -1.00 1.53
C THR A 109 12.55 -0.85 2.17
N LEU A 110 11.52 -1.09 1.37
CA LEU A 110 10.13 -1.31 1.81
C LEU A 110 9.76 -2.77 1.60
N TYR A 111 8.77 -3.26 2.33
CA TYR A 111 8.28 -4.64 2.21
C TYR A 111 6.78 -4.64 1.93
N ILE A 112 6.34 -5.47 0.98
CA ILE A 112 4.91 -5.68 0.75
C ILE A 112 4.39 -6.58 1.87
N ALA A 113 3.49 -6.06 2.70
CA ALA A 113 2.80 -6.85 3.71
C ALA A 113 1.51 -7.49 3.15
N ASP A 114 0.80 -6.77 2.25
CA ASP A 114 -0.35 -7.29 1.51
C ASP A 114 -0.52 -6.58 0.16
N GLY A 115 -1.08 -7.29 -0.82
CA GLY A 115 -1.38 -6.73 -2.12
C GLY A 115 -0.36 -7.05 -3.22
N HIS A 116 0.34 -8.19 -3.16
CA HIS A 116 1.29 -8.61 -4.18
C HIS A 116 0.68 -8.63 -5.59
N HIS A 117 -0.55 -9.10 -5.75
CA HIS A 117 -1.23 -9.05 -7.05
C HIS A 117 -1.52 -7.63 -7.52
N ARG A 118 -1.90 -6.73 -6.61
CA ARG A 118 -2.19 -5.32 -6.93
C ARG A 118 -0.92 -4.57 -7.39
N SER A 119 0.18 -4.72 -6.66
CA SER A 119 1.45 -4.12 -7.06
C SER A 119 1.98 -4.67 -8.38
N THR A 120 1.98 -6.01 -8.56
CA THR A 120 2.42 -6.63 -9.81
C THR A 120 1.59 -6.18 -11.00
N SER A 121 0.25 -6.10 -10.84
CA SER A 121 -0.64 -5.69 -11.93
C SER A 121 -0.48 -4.21 -12.29
N SER A 122 -0.24 -3.34 -11.30
CA SER A 122 0.06 -1.93 -11.55
C SER A 122 1.37 -1.77 -12.31
N CYS A 123 2.39 -2.54 -11.95
CA CYS A 123 3.66 -2.54 -12.67
C CYS A 123 3.53 -3.09 -14.10
N LEU A 124 2.73 -4.13 -14.28
CA LEU A 124 2.46 -4.67 -15.62
C LEU A 124 1.78 -3.63 -16.51
N LEU A 125 0.74 -2.96 -16.01
CA LEU A 125 0.05 -1.89 -16.70
C LEU A 125 1.01 -0.74 -17.06
N ALA A 126 1.79 -0.26 -16.09
CA ALA A 126 2.75 0.81 -16.30
C ALA A 126 3.76 0.46 -17.40
N ASN A 127 4.35 -0.74 -17.34
CA ASN A 127 5.31 -1.21 -18.32
C ASN A 127 4.70 -1.34 -19.74
N ASN A 128 3.42 -1.70 -19.85
CA ASN A 128 2.73 -1.78 -21.12
C ASN A 128 2.40 -0.40 -21.67
N LEU A 129 1.84 0.51 -20.85
CA LEU A 129 1.53 1.87 -21.27
C LEU A 129 2.79 2.69 -21.60
N ALA A 130 3.90 2.50 -20.88
CA ALA A 130 5.17 3.13 -21.20
C ALA A 130 5.68 2.75 -22.59
N LYS A 131 5.50 1.48 -23.02
CA LYS A 131 5.87 1.04 -24.37
C LYS A 131 4.98 1.61 -25.46
N GLU A 132 3.70 1.84 -25.12
CA GLU A 132 2.70 2.40 -26.04
C GLU A 132 2.82 3.94 -26.16
N ASN A 133 3.49 4.61 -25.20
CA ASN A 133 3.60 6.06 -25.13
C ASN A 133 4.99 6.55 -25.62
N PRO A 134 5.09 7.10 -26.84
CA PRO A 134 6.37 7.62 -27.36
C PRO A 134 6.90 8.83 -26.58
N GLU A 135 6.04 9.53 -25.83
CA GLU A 135 6.39 10.68 -24.99
C GLU A 135 6.54 10.31 -23.51
N HIS A 136 6.77 9.03 -23.20
CA HIS A 136 6.94 8.56 -21.84
C HIS A 136 8.09 9.27 -21.11
N THR A 137 7.80 9.86 -19.96
CA THR A 137 8.75 10.63 -19.13
C THR A 137 9.04 10.00 -17.79
N GLY A 138 8.26 9.00 -17.38
CA GLY A 138 8.27 8.39 -16.04
C GLY A 138 7.45 9.16 -14.99
N LYS A 139 6.79 10.25 -15.38
CA LYS A 139 5.98 11.09 -14.47
C LYS A 139 4.46 10.89 -14.63
N GLU A 140 4.07 10.09 -15.59
CA GLU A 140 2.67 9.79 -15.88
C GLU A 140 2.04 9.01 -14.71
N ASP A 141 0.76 9.22 -14.46
CA ASP A 141 0.03 8.64 -13.33
C ASP A 141 0.11 7.11 -13.28
N TYR A 142 0.20 6.45 -14.43
CA TYR A 142 0.34 4.99 -14.49
C TYR A 142 1.68 4.46 -13.94
N ASN A 143 2.67 5.33 -13.73
CA ASN A 143 3.94 4.96 -13.09
C ASN A 143 3.85 4.89 -11.56
N PHE A 144 2.66 5.07 -11.01
CA PHE A 144 2.44 5.03 -9.58
C PHE A 144 1.26 4.13 -9.24
N PHE A 145 1.31 3.52 -8.08
CA PHE A 145 0.19 2.78 -7.50
C PHE A 145 -0.10 3.27 -6.09
N MET A 146 -1.37 3.19 -5.70
CA MET A 146 -1.80 3.58 -4.36
C MET A 146 -1.26 2.61 -3.33
N SER A 147 -0.59 3.11 -2.31
CA SER A 147 -0.09 2.34 -1.19
C SER A 147 -0.54 2.91 0.16
N TYR A 148 -0.62 2.05 1.16
CA TYR A 148 -0.75 2.40 2.57
C TYR A 148 0.55 2.02 3.26
N LEU A 149 1.31 3.04 3.65
CA LEU A 149 2.63 2.91 4.26
C LEU A 149 2.47 2.85 5.78
N LEU A 150 2.81 1.72 6.39
CA LEU A 150 2.69 1.47 7.82
C LEU A 150 4.09 1.19 8.42
N PRO A 151 4.48 1.84 9.53
CA PRO A 151 5.75 1.51 10.19
C PRO A 151 5.71 0.09 10.75
N GLU A 152 6.85 -0.60 10.75
CA GLU A 152 6.94 -2.01 11.13
C GLU A 152 6.44 -2.29 12.55
N SER A 153 6.64 -1.36 13.48
CA SER A 153 6.14 -1.48 14.86
C SER A 153 4.62 -1.52 14.98
N GLN A 154 3.89 -1.05 13.95
CA GLN A 154 2.44 -1.09 13.91
C GLN A 154 1.89 -2.25 13.08
N LEU A 155 2.76 -3.02 12.43
CA LEU A 155 2.33 -4.20 11.69
C LEU A 155 2.00 -5.33 12.66
N SER A 156 0.77 -5.82 12.57
CA SER A 156 0.32 -6.98 13.38
C SER A 156 0.03 -8.14 12.46
N ILE A 157 0.63 -9.29 12.76
CA ILE A 157 0.36 -10.54 12.04
C ILE A 157 -0.65 -11.33 12.85
N TYR A 158 -1.80 -11.60 12.26
CA TYR A 158 -2.84 -12.42 12.86
C TYR A 158 -2.78 -13.84 12.32
N GLU A 159 -3.11 -14.80 13.18
CA GLU A 159 -3.23 -16.20 12.76
C GLU A 159 -4.38 -16.33 11.75
N PHE A 160 -4.10 -17.00 10.64
CA PHE A 160 -5.08 -17.33 9.62
C PHE A 160 -5.31 -18.83 9.59
N ASN A 161 -5.96 -19.35 10.64
CA ASN A 161 -6.23 -20.77 10.79
C ASN A 161 -7.44 -21.19 9.95
N ARG A 162 -7.29 -22.31 9.24
CA ARG A 162 -8.39 -22.96 8.52
C ARG A 162 -8.80 -24.21 9.27
N PHE A 163 -10.07 -24.30 9.65
CA PHE A 163 -10.62 -25.52 10.24
C PHE A 163 -11.19 -26.40 9.14
N ILE A 164 -10.70 -27.64 9.09
CA ILE A 164 -11.24 -28.67 8.21
C ILE A 164 -12.19 -29.51 9.04
N LYS A 165 -13.47 -29.53 8.67
CA LYS A 165 -14.52 -30.26 9.39
C LYS A 165 -14.35 -31.76 9.26
N ASP A 166 -13.90 -32.22 8.08
CA ASP A 166 -13.78 -33.65 7.74
C ASP A 166 -12.69 -33.79 6.67
N LEU A 167 -11.85 -34.77 6.81
CA LEU A 167 -10.80 -35.09 5.86
C LEU A 167 -11.28 -35.93 4.67
N ASN A 168 -12.58 -36.27 4.64
CA ASN A 168 -13.22 -37.05 3.57
C ASN A 168 -12.46 -38.33 3.20
N GLY A 169 -11.97 -39.03 4.22
CA GLY A 169 -11.22 -40.30 4.07
C GLY A 169 -9.74 -40.14 3.80
N TYR A 170 -9.19 -38.92 3.73
CA TYR A 170 -7.75 -38.68 3.67
C TYR A 170 -7.13 -38.70 5.08
N SER A 171 -5.92 -39.18 5.24
CA SER A 171 -5.13 -39.02 6.47
C SER A 171 -4.49 -37.63 6.52
N PRO A 172 -4.21 -37.12 7.73
CA PRO A 172 -3.45 -35.87 7.90
C PRO A 172 -2.06 -35.95 7.27
#